data_00f0afb2536836cdfd48e62cf32d4384
#
_entry.id   00f0afb2536836cdfd48e62cf32d4384
#
_cell.length_a   1.000
_cell.length_b   1.000
_cell.length_c   1.000
_cell.angle_alpha   90.00
_cell.angle_beta   90.00
_cell.angle_gamma   90.00
#
_symmetry.space_group_name_H-M   'P 1'
#
loop_
_entity.id
_entity.type
_entity.pdbx_description
1 polymer ?
#
loop_
_entity_poly.entity_id
_entity_poly.type
_entity_poly.pdbx_seq_one_letter_code
_entity_poly.pdbx_strand_id
1 'polypeptide(L)'
;MTATFADYAAQQDARNTIQLNVRKWTLMLCDALVDNFKSRNHGKVGGYDAPVYKFYIEEGGRKYHKLIMETNTGSRSVHAFVDKKTGEVYKSASFKAPAKGVRYDLRLIEQREWLLEHADWAGGYLYK
;
A
#
# COMPACT_ATOMS: atom_id res chain seq x y z
N MET A 1 25.62 29.45 -5.36
CA MET A 1 26.45 28.52 -4.57
C MET A 1 26.38 27.13 -5.15
N THR A 2 27.50 26.50 -5.38
CA THR A 2 27.55 25.17 -6.00
C THR A 2 27.48 24.10 -4.92
N ALA A 3 26.56 23.14 -5.07
CA ALA A 3 26.48 22.00 -4.15
C ALA A 3 27.73 21.12 -4.30
N THR A 4 28.24 20.60 -3.20
CA THR A 4 29.38 19.70 -3.21
C THR A 4 28.91 18.25 -3.52
N PHE A 5 29.85 17.37 -3.86
CA PHE A 5 29.56 15.96 -4.01
C PHE A 5 29.01 15.35 -2.70
N ALA A 6 29.54 15.78 -1.55
CA ALA A 6 29.06 15.33 -0.26
C ALA A 6 27.59 15.71 -0.04
N ASP A 7 27.20 16.94 -0.42
CA ASP A 7 25.80 17.39 -0.32
C ASP A 7 24.90 16.56 -1.23
N TYR A 8 25.34 16.28 -2.44
CA TYR A 8 24.60 15.44 -3.38
C TYR A 8 24.41 14.02 -2.84
N ALA A 9 25.48 13.42 -2.33
CA ALA A 9 25.42 12.07 -1.77
C ALA A 9 24.47 12.01 -0.57
N ALA A 10 24.53 13.00 0.31
CA ALA A 10 23.64 13.07 1.47
C ALA A 10 22.17 13.19 1.05
N GLN A 11 21.88 13.97 0.02
CA GLN A 11 20.51 14.09 -0.52
C GLN A 11 20.02 12.78 -1.13
N GLN A 12 20.88 12.06 -1.85
CA GLN A 12 20.54 10.75 -2.41
C GLN A 12 20.27 9.73 -1.31
N ASP A 13 21.09 9.72 -0.27
CA ASP A 13 20.88 8.80 0.88
C ASP A 13 19.56 9.11 1.57
N ALA A 14 19.21 10.37 1.76
CA ALA A 14 17.95 10.78 2.36
C ALA A 14 16.76 10.32 1.51
N ARG A 15 16.83 10.49 0.19
CA ARG A 15 15.78 10.04 -0.73
C ARG A 15 15.62 8.53 -0.69
N ASN A 16 16.74 7.80 -0.70
CA ASN A 16 16.73 6.33 -0.63
C ASN A 16 16.11 5.86 0.67
N THR A 17 16.42 6.50 1.79
CA THR A 17 15.84 6.18 3.09
C THR A 17 14.33 6.37 3.10
N ILE A 18 13.85 7.49 2.54
CA ILE A 18 12.40 7.75 2.43
C ILE A 18 11.72 6.66 1.60
N GLN A 19 12.28 6.31 0.44
CA GLN A 19 11.69 5.28 -0.43
C GLN A 19 11.68 3.91 0.23
N LEU A 20 12.74 3.55 0.95
CA LEU A 20 12.79 2.30 1.70
C LEU A 20 11.74 2.26 2.80
N ASN A 21 11.55 3.35 3.51
CA ASN A 21 10.54 3.45 4.56
C ASN A 21 9.13 3.37 3.98
N VAL A 22 8.86 4.06 2.88
CA VAL A 22 7.56 4.00 2.20
C VAL A 22 7.26 2.57 1.77
N ARG A 23 8.24 1.87 1.21
CA ARG A 23 8.07 0.46 0.84
C ARG A 23 7.78 -0.41 2.05
N LYS A 24 8.52 -0.22 3.14
CA LYS A 24 8.30 -0.95 4.39
C LYS A 24 6.88 -0.72 4.91
N TRP A 25 6.43 0.52 4.96
CA TRP A 25 5.08 0.84 5.44
C TRP A 25 4.00 0.29 4.52
N THR A 26 4.25 0.26 3.21
CA THR A 26 3.33 -0.35 2.24
C THR A 26 3.23 -1.86 2.47
N LEU A 27 4.35 -2.52 2.75
CA LEU A 27 4.34 -3.95 3.09
C LEU A 27 3.60 -4.21 4.40
N MET A 28 3.75 -3.33 5.38
CA MET A 28 2.98 -3.41 6.63
C MET A 28 1.49 -3.26 6.36
N LEU A 29 1.10 -2.41 5.42
CA LEU A 29 -0.30 -2.27 5.01
C LEU A 29 -0.81 -3.57 4.37
N CYS A 30 -0.01 -4.21 3.52
CA CYS A 30 -0.36 -5.51 2.97
C CYS A 30 -0.62 -6.54 4.07
N ASP A 31 0.25 -6.60 5.06
CA ASP A 31 0.08 -7.52 6.20
C ASP A 31 -1.18 -7.21 6.99
N ALA A 32 -1.46 -5.93 7.22
CA ALA A 32 -2.67 -5.51 7.93
C ALA A 32 -3.94 -5.92 7.16
N LEU A 33 -3.92 -5.83 5.84
CA LEU A 33 -5.04 -6.25 5.00
C LEU A 33 -5.24 -7.77 5.04
N VAL A 34 -4.17 -8.54 5.01
CA VAL A 34 -4.24 -10.00 5.16
C VAL A 34 -4.83 -10.37 6.51
N ASP A 35 -4.35 -9.75 7.57
CA ASP A 35 -4.85 -10.01 8.93
C ASP A 35 -6.32 -9.63 9.06
N ASN A 36 -6.72 -8.50 8.50
CA ASN A 36 -8.12 -8.09 8.50
C ASN A 36 -8.99 -9.09 7.74
N PHE A 37 -8.53 -9.54 6.57
CA PHE A 37 -9.25 -10.55 5.80
C PHE A 37 -9.44 -11.84 6.60
N LYS A 38 -8.38 -12.33 7.23
CA LYS A 38 -8.43 -13.55 8.02
C LYS A 38 -9.37 -13.43 9.22
N SER A 39 -9.38 -12.28 9.88
CA SER A 39 -10.26 -12.05 11.04
C SER A 39 -11.73 -11.95 10.67
N ARG A 40 -12.03 -11.49 9.44
CA ARG A 40 -13.40 -11.36 8.95
C ARG A 40 -13.93 -12.61 8.27
N ASN A 41 -13.04 -13.46 7.76
CA ASN A 41 -13.40 -14.66 6.99
C ASN A 41 -12.77 -15.89 7.62
N HIS A 42 -13.47 -16.45 8.62
CA HIS A 42 -12.96 -17.57 9.43
C HIS A 42 -13.10 -18.92 8.74
N GLY A 43 -12.31 -19.17 7.71
CA GLY A 43 -12.13 -20.51 7.17
C GLY A 43 -13.24 -21.01 6.27
N LYS A 44 -14.48 -21.12 6.71
CA LYS A 44 -15.54 -21.73 5.90
C LYS A 44 -16.79 -20.88 5.80
N VAL A 45 -17.33 -20.81 4.59
CA VAL A 45 -18.62 -20.18 4.31
C VAL A 45 -19.49 -21.21 3.60
N GLY A 46 -20.64 -21.54 4.19
CA GLY A 46 -21.57 -22.50 3.60
C GLY A 46 -21.01 -23.90 3.43
N GLY A 47 -20.06 -24.31 4.28
CA GLY A 47 -19.43 -25.62 4.20
C GLY A 47 -18.25 -25.71 3.26
N TYR A 48 -17.91 -24.63 2.58
CA TYR A 48 -16.75 -24.54 1.69
C TYR A 48 -15.66 -23.67 2.32
N ASP A 49 -14.42 -23.89 1.92
CA ASP A 49 -13.32 -23.04 2.37
C ASP A 49 -13.54 -21.60 1.89
N ALA A 50 -13.28 -20.64 2.76
CA ALA A 50 -13.34 -19.24 2.38
C ALA A 50 -12.31 -18.93 1.30
N PRO A 51 -12.60 -17.99 0.37
CA PRO A 51 -11.60 -17.56 -0.60
C PRO A 51 -10.34 -17.08 0.11
N VAL A 52 -9.18 -17.40 -0.42
CA VAL A 52 -7.90 -16.92 0.09
C VAL A 52 -7.50 -15.71 -0.74
N TYR A 53 -7.32 -14.58 -0.09
CA TYR A 53 -6.88 -13.35 -0.73
C TYR A 53 -5.45 -13.07 -0.35
N LYS A 54 -4.67 -12.65 -1.35
CA LYS A 54 -3.29 -12.21 -1.17
C LYS A 54 -3.24 -10.71 -1.43
N PHE A 55 -2.41 -10.03 -0.66
CA PHE A 55 -2.14 -8.60 -0.84
C PHE A 55 -0.65 -8.42 -0.99
N TYR A 56 -0.22 -7.85 -2.10
CA TYR A 56 1.20 -7.70 -2.37
C TYR A 56 1.46 -6.49 -3.27
N ILE A 57 2.72 -6.06 -3.31
CA ILE A 57 3.16 -4.98 -4.20
C ILE A 57 3.53 -5.58 -5.54
N GLU A 58 2.92 -5.07 -6.63
CA GLU A 58 3.35 -5.41 -7.98
C GLU A 58 4.64 -4.64 -8.28
N GLU A 59 5.70 -5.39 -8.58
CA GLU A 59 7.00 -4.78 -8.84
C GLU A 59 7.03 -4.17 -10.25
N GLY A 60 7.95 -3.21 -10.46
CA GLY A 60 8.19 -2.59 -11.76
C GLY A 60 7.55 -1.24 -11.99
N GLY A 61 6.66 -0.79 -11.12
CA GLY A 61 6.10 0.56 -11.21
C GLY A 61 7.15 1.62 -10.91
N ARG A 62 7.14 2.71 -11.66
CA ARG A 62 8.11 3.80 -11.47
C ARG A 62 7.70 4.78 -10.38
N LYS A 63 6.45 5.21 -10.41
CA LYS A 63 5.95 6.24 -9.50
C LYS A 63 5.25 5.65 -8.28
N TYR A 64 4.49 4.58 -8.47
CA TYR A 64 3.65 4.03 -7.42
C TYR A 64 4.01 2.59 -7.08
N HIS A 65 3.89 2.25 -5.80
CA HIS A 65 3.69 0.88 -5.39
C HIS A 65 2.22 0.56 -5.66
N LYS A 66 1.98 -0.39 -6.55
CA LYS A 66 0.64 -0.85 -6.85
C LYS A 66 0.32 -2.01 -5.92
N LEU A 67 -0.64 -1.81 -5.03
CA LEU A 67 -1.02 -2.82 -4.05
C LEU A 67 -2.10 -3.71 -4.67
N ILE A 68 -1.76 -4.96 -4.93
CA ILE A 68 -2.62 -5.93 -5.61
C ILE A 68 -3.36 -6.78 -4.59
N MET A 69 -4.64 -7.00 -4.83
CA MET A 69 -5.44 -8.03 -4.17
C MET A 69 -5.67 -9.16 -5.17
N GLU A 70 -5.27 -10.36 -4.80
CA GLU A 70 -5.40 -11.53 -5.67
C GLU A 70 -6.15 -12.63 -4.94
N THR A 71 -7.16 -13.20 -5.61
CA THR A 71 -7.94 -14.32 -5.06
C THR A 71 -7.26 -15.64 -5.42
N ASN A 72 -7.67 -16.73 -4.74
CA ASN A 72 -7.16 -18.07 -5.02
C ASN A 72 -7.52 -18.58 -6.42
N THR A 73 -8.45 -17.93 -7.11
CA THR A 73 -8.80 -18.25 -8.50
C THR A 73 -7.91 -17.52 -9.50
N GLY A 74 -6.98 -16.69 -9.04
CA GLY A 74 -6.10 -15.92 -9.89
C GLY A 74 -6.65 -14.58 -10.33
N SER A 75 -7.84 -14.18 -9.89
CA SER A 75 -8.41 -12.87 -10.19
C SER A 75 -7.63 -11.79 -9.44
N ARG A 76 -7.19 -10.76 -10.14
CA ARG A 76 -6.36 -9.69 -9.60
C ARG A 76 -7.07 -8.35 -9.74
N SER A 77 -6.97 -7.54 -8.69
CA SER A 77 -7.45 -6.16 -8.72
C SER A 77 -6.47 -5.26 -7.97
N VAL A 78 -6.52 -3.97 -8.25
CA VAL A 78 -5.69 -3.01 -7.53
C VAL A 78 -6.47 -2.47 -6.35
N HIS A 79 -5.94 -2.72 -5.16
CA HIS A 79 -6.53 -2.25 -3.92
C HIS A 79 -6.23 -0.77 -3.68
N ALA A 80 -4.97 -0.38 -3.90
CA ALA A 80 -4.51 0.98 -3.64
C ALA A 80 -3.22 1.28 -4.41
N PHE A 81 -2.91 2.56 -4.53
CA PHE A 81 -1.62 3.05 -5.04
C PHE A 81 -0.92 3.83 -3.93
N VAL A 82 0.39 3.66 -3.80
CA VAL A 82 1.21 4.42 -2.85
C VAL A 82 2.35 5.08 -3.61
N ASP A 83 2.44 6.41 -3.53
CA ASP A 83 3.53 7.15 -4.17
C ASP A 83 4.85 6.79 -3.48
N LYS A 84 5.82 6.32 -4.27
CA LYS A 84 7.11 5.84 -3.75
C LYS A 84 7.94 6.93 -3.08
N LYS A 85 7.78 8.17 -3.51
CA LYS A 85 8.59 9.30 -3.03
C LYS A 85 7.94 10.02 -1.87
N THR A 86 6.62 10.07 -1.83
CA THR A 86 5.88 10.88 -0.85
C THR A 86 5.17 10.06 0.22
N GLY A 87 4.91 8.77 -0.05
CA GLY A 87 4.13 7.94 0.87
C GLY A 87 2.64 8.22 0.84
N GLU A 88 2.18 9.03 -0.11
CA GLU A 88 0.77 9.33 -0.25
C GLU A 88 0.00 8.12 -0.79
N VAL A 89 -1.11 7.80 -0.13
CA VAL A 89 -1.94 6.64 -0.46
C VAL A 89 -3.18 7.10 -1.22
N TYR A 90 -3.45 6.45 -2.34
CA TYR A 90 -4.58 6.74 -3.21
C TYR A 90 -5.47 5.53 -3.38
N LYS A 91 -6.77 5.79 -3.51
CA LYS A 91 -7.71 4.78 -3.96
C LYS A 91 -7.46 4.50 -5.45
N SER A 92 -7.72 3.29 -5.91
CA SER A 92 -7.58 2.95 -7.32
C SER A 92 -8.77 3.47 -8.11
N ALA A 93 -8.50 4.10 -9.26
CA ALA A 93 -9.53 4.45 -10.23
C ALA A 93 -9.69 3.34 -11.27
N SER A 94 -8.56 2.71 -11.63
CA SER A 94 -8.51 1.60 -12.57
C SER A 94 -7.28 0.76 -12.26
N PHE A 95 -7.08 -0.34 -12.98
CA PHE A 95 -5.89 -1.16 -12.81
C PHE A 95 -4.61 -0.38 -13.08
N LYS A 96 -4.68 0.68 -13.90
CA LYS A 96 -3.49 1.42 -14.34
C LYS A 96 -3.27 2.73 -13.61
N ALA A 97 -4.27 3.29 -12.96
CA ALA A 97 -4.17 4.65 -12.44
C ALA A 97 -4.91 4.84 -11.12
N PRO A 98 -4.34 5.70 -10.23
CA PRO A 98 -5.02 6.06 -9.00
C PRO A 98 -6.16 7.04 -9.25
N ALA A 99 -7.14 7.03 -8.34
CA ALA A 99 -8.17 8.06 -8.29
C ALA A 99 -7.55 9.35 -7.74
N LYS A 100 -8.14 10.48 -8.10
CA LYS A 100 -7.68 11.78 -7.61
C LYS A 100 -7.90 11.91 -6.10
N GLY A 101 -6.97 12.56 -5.44
CA GLY A 101 -7.06 12.88 -4.02
C GLY A 101 -6.31 11.91 -3.13
N VAL A 102 -5.39 12.47 -2.36
CA VAL A 102 -4.63 11.72 -1.35
C VAL A 102 -5.58 11.27 -0.26
N ARG A 103 -5.59 9.97 0.04
CA ARG A 103 -6.40 9.42 1.13
C ARG A 103 -5.68 9.47 2.45
N TYR A 104 -4.41 9.05 2.45
CA TYR A 104 -3.56 9.03 3.65
C TYR A 104 -2.13 9.33 3.24
N ASP A 105 -1.32 9.76 4.20
CA ASP A 105 0.11 9.98 4.02
C ASP A 105 0.87 9.10 5.02
N LEU A 106 1.59 8.11 4.51
CA LEU A 106 2.33 7.16 5.34
C LEU A 106 3.50 7.81 6.10
N ARG A 107 3.96 8.96 5.65
CA ARG A 107 5.03 9.68 6.33
C ARG A 107 4.55 10.41 7.58
N LEU A 108 3.26 10.63 7.71
CA LEU A 108 2.65 11.23 8.89
C LEU A 108 2.29 10.11 9.87
N ILE A 109 2.93 10.12 11.03
CA ILE A 109 2.83 9.03 12.02
C ILE A 109 1.36 8.76 12.39
N GLU A 110 0.59 9.81 12.66
CA GLU A 110 -0.80 9.66 13.08
C GLU A 110 -1.66 9.02 11.99
N GLN A 111 -1.47 9.43 10.74
CA GLN A 111 -2.21 8.86 9.62
C GLN A 111 -1.79 7.42 9.37
N ARG A 112 -0.50 7.13 9.45
CA ARG A 112 0.02 5.78 9.27
C ARG A 112 -0.51 4.82 10.34
N GLU A 113 -0.48 5.23 11.60
CA GLU A 113 -0.99 4.40 12.70
C GLU A 113 -2.49 4.14 12.54
N TRP A 114 -3.26 5.18 12.24
CA TRP A 114 -4.69 5.03 12.01
C TRP A 114 -4.96 4.07 10.85
N LEU A 115 -4.23 4.26 9.74
CA LEU A 115 -4.39 3.44 8.53
C LEU A 115 -4.12 1.97 8.81
N LEU A 116 -3.00 1.66 9.47
CA LEU A 116 -2.63 0.27 9.76
C LEU A 116 -3.61 -0.41 10.71
N GLU A 117 -4.24 0.37 11.58
CA GLU A 117 -5.24 -0.15 12.51
C GLU A 117 -6.60 -0.35 11.85
N HIS A 118 -6.99 0.52 10.90
CA HIS A 118 -8.33 0.56 10.33
C HIS A 118 -8.41 0.03 8.89
N ALA A 119 -7.29 -0.35 8.28
CA ALA A 119 -7.29 -0.87 6.93
C ALA A 119 -8.16 -2.14 6.86
N ASP A 120 -9.04 -2.19 5.87
CA ASP A 120 -9.90 -3.34 5.66
C ASP A 120 -9.75 -3.88 4.25
N TRP A 121 -9.90 -5.18 4.11
CA TRP A 121 -9.66 -5.88 2.86
C TRP A 121 -10.63 -5.44 1.74
N ALA A 122 -11.81 -4.97 2.09
CA ALA A 122 -12.81 -4.52 1.12
C ALA A 122 -12.53 -3.11 0.60
N GLY A 123 -11.61 -2.36 1.26
CA GLY A 123 -11.20 -1.04 0.79
C GLY A 123 -12.07 0.11 1.25
N GLY A 124 -12.99 -0.11 2.18
CA GLY A 124 -13.89 0.95 2.66
C GLY A 124 -13.16 2.14 3.28
N TYR A 125 -12.01 1.89 3.91
CA TYR A 125 -11.21 2.94 4.53
C TYR A 125 -10.66 3.95 3.51
N LEU A 126 -10.62 3.62 2.23
CA LEU A 126 -10.12 4.51 1.17
C LEU A 126 -11.19 5.49 0.67
N TYR A 127 -12.43 5.33 1.09
CA TYR A 127 -13.53 6.23 0.74
C TYR A 127 -13.61 7.34 1.80
N LYS A 128 -12.99 8.45 1.48
CA LYS A 128 -12.96 9.64 2.36
C LYS A 128 -13.61 10.80 1.67
#